data_ab7eeb57c097fa6a73c19242b3cdb6a7
#
_entry.id   ab7eeb57c097fa6a73c19242b3cdb6a7
#
_cell.length_a   1.000
_cell.length_b   1.000
_cell.length_c   1.000
_cell.angle_alpha   90.00
_cell.angle_beta   90.00
_cell.angle_gamma   90.00
#
_symmetry.space_group_name_H-M   'P 1'
#
loop_
_entity.id
_entity.type
_entity.pdbx_description
1 polymer ?
#
loop_
_entity_poly.entity_id
_entity_poly.type
_entity_poly.pdbx_seq_one_letter_code
_entity_poly.pdbx_strand_id
1 'polypeptide(L)'
;VIAKWAIDVLKNSTNTLLESSPVDVKEVQEYIEKNEKVLELHDIHIWEITQDMYNMTAHIKIDKKDLDNYEEILYQINHNLKEKFKIVHTTFQFEW
;
A
#
# COMPACT_ATOMS: atom_id res chain seq x y z
N VAL A 1 -11.13 -34.21 10.58
CA VAL A 1 -10.17 -34.16 9.46
C VAL A 1 -10.78 -33.41 8.27
N ILE A 2 -11.99 -33.81 7.86
CA ILE A 2 -12.70 -33.15 6.76
C ILE A 2 -13.04 -31.69 7.10
N ALA A 3 -13.44 -31.45 8.34
CA ALA A 3 -13.77 -30.12 8.80
C ALA A 3 -12.59 -29.14 8.72
N LYS A 4 -11.39 -29.62 9.09
CA LYS A 4 -10.18 -28.80 9.01
C LYS A 4 -9.84 -28.44 7.57
N TRP A 5 -9.92 -29.42 6.68
CA TRP A 5 -9.67 -29.20 5.26
C TRP A 5 -10.65 -28.18 4.65
N ALA A 6 -11.92 -28.28 4.99
CA ALA A 6 -12.94 -27.35 4.52
C ALA A 6 -12.68 -25.92 5.01
N ILE A 7 -12.23 -25.77 6.25
CA ILE A 7 -11.89 -24.48 6.83
C ILE A 7 -10.69 -23.87 6.11
N ASP A 8 -9.66 -24.68 5.82
CA ASP A 8 -8.47 -24.20 5.11
C ASP A 8 -8.80 -23.73 3.69
N VAL A 9 -9.64 -24.48 2.98
CA VAL A 9 -10.09 -24.09 1.62
C VAL A 9 -10.89 -22.79 1.65
N LEU A 10 -11.81 -22.65 2.60
CA LEU A 10 -12.59 -21.44 2.78
C LEU A 10 -11.70 -20.22 3.09
N LYS A 11 -10.72 -20.42 3.94
CA LYS A 11 -9.77 -19.36 4.33
C LYS A 11 -8.97 -18.89 3.13
N ASN A 12 -8.45 -19.79 2.33
CA ASN A 12 -7.70 -19.46 1.13
C ASN A 12 -8.58 -18.77 0.09
N SER A 13 -9.79 -19.26 -0.12
CA SER A 13 -10.74 -18.63 -1.05
C SER A 13 -11.11 -17.23 -0.61
N THR A 14 -11.33 -17.02 0.68
CA THR A 14 -11.66 -15.70 1.23
C THR A 14 -10.52 -14.72 1.01
N ASN A 15 -9.29 -15.13 1.26
CA ASN A 15 -8.11 -14.30 1.03
C ASN A 15 -7.97 -13.90 -0.44
N THR A 16 -8.24 -14.83 -1.36
CA THR A 16 -8.18 -14.56 -2.79
C THR A 16 -9.27 -13.57 -3.20
N LEU A 17 -10.48 -13.73 -2.68
CA LEU A 17 -11.62 -12.88 -3.03
C LEU A 17 -11.53 -11.49 -2.40
N LEU A 18 -10.86 -11.35 -1.26
CA LEU A 18 -10.73 -10.09 -0.54
C LEU A 18 -9.43 -9.34 -0.88
N GLU A 19 -8.88 -9.57 -2.06
CA GLU A 19 -7.68 -8.90 -2.53
C GLU A 19 -6.49 -9.13 -1.60
N SER A 20 -6.19 -10.37 -1.32
CA SER A 20 -4.98 -10.72 -0.59
C SER A 20 -3.77 -10.16 -1.34
N SER A 21 -3.10 -9.16 -0.75
CA SER A 21 -1.94 -8.55 -1.37
C SER A 21 -0.72 -9.47 -1.25
N PRO A 22 0.00 -9.74 -2.37
CA PRO A 22 1.26 -10.47 -2.32
C PRO A 22 2.39 -9.64 -1.73
N VAL A 23 2.17 -8.33 -1.57
CA VAL A 23 3.12 -7.41 -0.93
C VAL A 23 2.66 -7.18 0.51
N ASP A 24 3.60 -7.22 1.44
CA ASP A 24 3.29 -6.95 2.85
C ASP A 24 2.91 -5.48 3.03
N VAL A 25 1.63 -5.23 3.25
CA VAL A 25 1.08 -3.88 3.42
C VAL A 25 1.75 -3.16 4.60
N LYS A 26 2.01 -3.88 5.68
CA LYS A 26 2.64 -3.30 6.86
C LYS A 26 4.07 -2.84 6.57
N GLU A 27 4.81 -3.61 5.80
CA GLU A 27 6.17 -3.26 5.38
C GLU A 27 6.17 -1.98 4.54
N VAL A 28 5.23 -1.88 3.60
CA VAL A 28 5.07 -0.67 2.78
C VAL A 28 4.70 0.53 3.65
N GLN A 29 3.79 0.35 4.58
CA GLN A 29 3.38 1.41 5.50
C GLN A 29 4.56 1.92 6.31
N GLU A 30 5.32 1.03 6.92
CA GLU A 30 6.49 1.41 7.71
C GLU A 30 7.54 2.12 6.87
N TYR A 31 7.73 1.66 5.64
CA TYR A 31 8.69 2.24 4.73
C TYR A 31 8.32 3.69 4.36
N ILE A 32 7.06 3.94 4.03
CA ILE A 32 6.59 5.28 3.69
C ILE A 32 6.61 6.20 4.91
N GLU A 33 6.24 5.68 6.07
CA GLU A 33 6.20 6.47 7.30
C GLU A 33 7.59 6.85 7.83
N LYS A 34 8.65 6.28 7.27
CA LYS A 34 10.02 6.72 7.55
C LYS A 34 10.33 8.09 6.95
N ASN A 35 9.56 8.53 5.97
CA ASN A 35 9.70 9.87 5.42
C ASN A 35 9.29 10.88 6.49
N GLU A 36 10.18 11.83 6.78
CA GLU A 36 9.95 12.82 7.85
C GLU A 36 8.70 13.66 7.64
N LYS A 37 8.29 13.86 6.40
CA LYS A 37 7.14 14.69 6.05
C LYS A 37 5.83 13.94 6.11
N VAL A 38 5.86 12.62 6.22
CA VAL A 38 4.66 11.78 6.33
C VAL A 38 4.36 11.57 7.80
N LEU A 39 3.21 12.05 8.26
CA LEU A 39 2.77 11.88 9.65
C LEU A 39 2.10 10.53 9.85
N GLU A 40 1.28 10.12 8.89
CA GLU A 40 0.55 8.86 8.98
C GLU A 40 0.15 8.39 7.58
N LEU A 41 0.18 7.09 7.38
CA LEU A 41 -0.34 6.44 6.19
C LEU A 41 -1.45 5.48 6.63
N HIS A 42 -2.65 5.62 6.05
CA HIS A 42 -3.77 4.75 6.41
C HIS A 42 -4.65 4.46 5.19
N ASP A 43 -5.61 3.58 5.38
CA ASP A 43 -6.53 3.13 4.34
C ASP A 43 -5.78 2.63 3.10
N ILE A 44 -4.86 1.71 3.34
CA ILE A 44 -3.93 1.23 2.33
C ILE A 44 -4.52 0.04 1.59
N HIS A 45 -4.53 0.13 0.26
CA HIS A 45 -4.93 -0.97 -0.62
C HIS A 45 -3.85 -1.17 -1.67
N ILE A 46 -3.38 -2.41 -1.79
CA ILE A 46 -2.35 -2.79 -2.78
C ILE A 46 -2.86 -4.04 -3.50
N TRP A 47 -2.82 -4.01 -4.83
CA TRP A 47 -3.22 -5.18 -5.63
C TRP A 47 -2.35 -5.32 -6.86
N GLU A 48 -2.29 -6.54 -7.37
CA GLU A 48 -1.54 -6.86 -8.58
C GLU A 48 -2.36 -6.48 -9.82
N ILE A 49 -1.74 -5.73 -10.74
CA ILE A 49 -2.36 -5.40 -12.02
C ILE A 49 -2.00 -6.48 -13.05
N THR A 50 -0.74 -6.81 -13.09
CA THR A 50 -0.18 -7.86 -13.92
C THR A 50 1.02 -8.43 -13.19
N GLN A 51 1.61 -9.51 -13.69
CA GLN A 51 2.71 -10.18 -12.99
C GLN A 51 3.81 -9.19 -12.60
N ASP A 52 4.15 -9.15 -11.32
CA ASP A 52 5.19 -8.30 -10.75
C ASP A 52 4.96 -6.79 -10.91
N MET A 53 3.70 -6.37 -11.13
CA MET A 53 3.34 -4.95 -11.18
C MET A 53 2.15 -4.69 -10.29
N TYR A 54 2.29 -3.76 -9.37
CA TYR A 54 1.27 -3.50 -8.34
C TYR A 54 0.74 -2.08 -8.42
N ASN A 55 -0.50 -1.95 -8.03
CA ASN A 55 -1.21 -0.69 -7.88
C ASN A 55 -1.49 -0.44 -6.40
N MET A 56 -1.47 0.82 -5.98
CA MET A 56 -1.69 1.17 -4.58
C MET A 56 -2.55 2.41 -4.46
N THR A 57 -3.47 2.38 -3.50
CA THR A 57 -4.18 3.57 -3.04
C THR A 57 -3.98 3.71 -1.54
N ALA A 58 -3.92 4.94 -1.05
CA ALA A 58 -3.79 5.21 0.38
C ALA A 58 -4.10 6.67 0.69
N HIS A 59 -4.29 6.95 1.97
CA HIS A 59 -4.39 8.29 2.50
C HIS A 59 -3.09 8.63 3.22
N ILE A 60 -2.50 9.77 2.85
CA ILE A 60 -1.25 10.24 3.43
C ILE A 60 -1.52 11.52 4.20
N LYS A 61 -1.25 11.48 5.50
CA LYS A 61 -1.35 12.68 6.34
C LYS A 61 -0.01 13.37 6.40
N ILE A 62 -0.01 14.66 6.08
CA ILE A 62 1.17 15.52 6.14
C ILE A 62 0.87 16.76 6.97
N ASP A 63 1.91 17.47 7.37
CA ASP A 63 1.74 18.74 8.06
C ASP A 63 1.25 19.78 7.06
N LYS A 64 0.37 20.68 7.50
CA LYS A 64 -0.18 21.73 6.67
C LYS A 64 0.91 22.60 6.01
N LYS A 65 2.03 22.80 6.69
CA LYS A 65 3.16 23.56 6.15
C LYS A 65 3.80 22.93 4.91
N ASP A 66 3.63 21.61 4.74
CA ASP A 66 4.23 20.85 3.64
C ASP A 66 3.28 20.71 2.44
N LEU A 67 2.08 21.28 2.51
CA LEU A 67 1.11 21.20 1.41
C LEU A 67 1.64 21.78 0.10
N ASP A 68 2.42 22.85 0.17
CA ASP A 68 2.98 23.47 -1.03
C ASP A 68 4.03 22.60 -1.72
N ASN A 69 4.57 21.64 -0.99
CA ASN A 69 5.63 20.72 -1.47
C ASN A 69 5.12 19.29 -1.68
N TYR A 70 3.81 19.09 -1.74
CA TYR A 70 3.26 17.74 -1.83
C TYR A 70 3.72 16.99 -3.09
N GLU A 71 3.96 17.70 -4.19
CA GLU A 71 4.41 17.08 -5.44
C GLU A 71 5.79 16.43 -5.29
N GLU A 72 6.68 17.11 -4.58
CA GLU A 72 8.01 16.56 -4.29
C GLU A 72 7.93 15.34 -3.40
N ILE A 73 7.09 15.40 -2.37
CA ILE A 73 6.85 14.27 -1.48
C ILE A 73 6.32 13.08 -2.27
N LEU A 74 5.33 13.33 -3.12
CA LEU A 74 4.71 12.32 -3.97
C LEU A 74 5.73 11.69 -4.92
N TYR A 75 6.58 12.50 -5.54
CA TYR A 75 7.61 12.02 -6.46
C TYR A 75 8.57 11.06 -5.74
N GLN A 76 9.05 11.45 -4.58
CA GLN A 76 9.98 10.63 -3.80
C GLN A 76 9.35 9.30 -3.38
N ILE A 77 8.12 9.35 -2.90
CA ILE A 77 7.39 8.15 -2.47
C ILE A 77 7.19 7.22 -3.66
N ASN A 78 6.71 7.74 -4.79
CA ASN A 78 6.45 6.94 -5.98
C ASN A 78 7.71 6.29 -6.52
N HIS A 79 8.81 7.04 -6.58
CA HIS A 79 10.08 6.53 -7.06
C HIS A 79 10.56 5.36 -6.19
N ASN A 80 10.51 5.52 -4.89
CA ASN A 80 10.96 4.51 -3.95
C ASN A 80 10.07 3.26 -3.95
N LEU A 81 8.76 3.45 -4.06
CA LEU A 81 7.82 2.33 -4.14
C LEU A 81 8.03 1.50 -5.41
N LYS A 82 8.29 2.16 -6.52
CA LYS A 82 8.56 1.48 -7.78
C LYS A 82 9.85 0.65 -7.70
N GLU A 83 10.91 1.24 -7.17
CA GLU A 83 12.20 0.58 -7.08
C GLU A 83 12.21 -0.57 -6.08
N LYS A 84 11.57 -0.39 -4.93
CA LYS A 84 11.65 -1.36 -3.84
C LYS A 84 10.55 -2.42 -3.88
N PHE A 85 9.33 -2.04 -4.25
CA PHE A 85 8.17 -2.92 -4.13
C PHE A 85 7.50 -3.24 -5.46
N LYS A 86 7.97 -2.68 -6.57
CA LYS A 86 7.34 -2.80 -7.90
C LYS A 86 5.91 -2.25 -7.92
N ILE A 87 5.63 -1.27 -7.08
CA ILE A 87 4.39 -0.53 -7.08
C ILE A 87 4.53 0.58 -8.12
N VAL A 88 3.96 0.35 -9.30
CA VAL A 88 4.19 1.20 -10.47
C VAL A 88 3.15 2.28 -10.66
N HIS A 89 1.99 2.14 -10.02
CA HIS A 89 0.91 3.11 -10.12
C HIS A 89 0.32 3.35 -8.73
N THR A 90 0.18 4.61 -8.37
CA THR A 90 -0.35 5.00 -7.06
C THR A 90 -1.40 6.08 -7.20
N THR A 91 -2.35 6.07 -6.28
CA THR A 91 -3.31 7.17 -6.10
C THR A 91 -3.35 7.46 -4.61
N PHE A 92 -2.91 8.65 -4.24
CA PHE A 92 -2.88 9.07 -2.84
C PHE A 92 -3.80 10.25 -2.61
N GLN A 93 -4.53 10.19 -1.51
CA GLN A 93 -5.26 11.34 -1.00
C GLN A 93 -4.45 11.94 0.13
N PHE A 94 -4.05 13.20 -0.01
CA PHE A 94 -3.33 13.91 1.03
C PHE A 94 -4.30 14.51 2.03
N GLU A 95 -3.96 14.38 3.29
CA GLU A 95 -4.72 14.92 4.41
C GLU A 95 -3.80 15.75 5.30
N TRP A 96 -4.39 16.72 6.01
CA TRP A 96 -3.61 17.60 6.89
C TRP A 96 -4.40 18.05 8.12
#